data_87ba9da175ed17e7d3f2036e3c40b47f
#
_entry.id   87ba9da175ed17e7d3f2036e3c40b47f
#
_cell.length_a   1.000
_cell.length_b   1.000
_cell.length_c   1.000
_cell.angle_alpha   90.00
_cell.angle_beta   90.00
_cell.angle_gamma   90.00
#
_symmetry.space_group_name_H-M   'P 1'
#
loop_
_entity.id
_entity.type
_entity.pdbx_description
1 polymer ?
#
loop_
_entity_poly.entity_id
_entity_poly.type
_entity_poly.pdbx_seq_one_letter_code
_entity_poly.pdbx_strand_id
1 'polypeptide(L)'
;MKYHDGKDRCSWANPKNPIYIDYHDKEWGVPVYDDHKLFEMLILELFQAGLSWECVLNKREAFREAFDDFDVYKVSAYDEEKQAQLKENKGIIRNQRKISAAVSNATIFMKIQEQYGTFSEYLWKFTDHKIIHEMGKTSSELSDQVSKDLKKRGMKFVGTTIIYSYLQAVGVVESHEEGCFLYHKE
;
A
#
# COMPACT_ATOMS: atom_id res chain seq x y z
N MET A 1 -21.28 9.92 10.10
CA MET A 1 -22.10 10.42 8.97
C MET A 1 -22.86 9.22 8.43
N LYS A 2 -24.18 9.24 8.34
CA LYS A 2 -24.93 8.08 7.83
C LYS A 2 -24.83 8.03 6.32
N TYR A 3 -24.40 6.91 5.81
CA TYR A 3 -24.36 6.61 4.39
C TYR A 3 -25.76 6.21 3.90
N HIS A 4 -26.02 6.36 2.58
CA HIS A 4 -27.34 6.07 2.00
C HIS A 4 -27.78 4.61 2.16
N ASP A 5 -26.83 3.68 2.39
CA ASP A 5 -27.06 2.25 2.60
C ASP A 5 -27.26 1.88 4.09
N GLY A 6 -27.26 2.87 4.99
CA GLY A 6 -27.46 2.67 6.42
C GLY A 6 -26.26 2.09 7.18
N LYS A 7 -25.13 1.87 6.52
CA LYS A 7 -23.89 1.39 7.17
C LYS A 7 -23.08 2.56 7.73
N ASP A 8 -22.53 2.40 8.91
CA ASP A 8 -21.55 3.33 9.47
C ASP A 8 -20.15 2.86 9.08
N ARG A 9 -19.31 3.77 8.57
CA ARG A 9 -17.93 3.52 8.12
C ARG A 9 -16.93 4.35 8.89
N CYS A 10 -15.67 4.02 8.78
CA CYS A 10 -14.59 4.83 9.34
C CYS A 10 -14.69 6.29 8.89
N SER A 11 -14.33 7.21 9.77
CA SER A 11 -14.52 8.66 9.57
C SER A 11 -13.75 9.21 8.35
N TRP A 12 -12.69 8.56 7.96
CA TRP A 12 -11.86 8.93 6.81
C TRP A 12 -12.45 8.52 5.44
N ALA A 13 -13.39 7.58 5.41
CA ALA A 13 -14.01 7.12 4.17
C ALA A 13 -14.94 8.22 3.59
N ASN A 14 -14.57 8.79 2.44
CA ASN A 14 -15.33 9.88 1.83
C ASN A 14 -16.63 9.37 1.20
N PRO A 15 -17.83 9.72 1.73
CA PRO A 15 -19.11 9.24 1.21
C PRO A 15 -19.45 9.73 -0.20
N LYS A 16 -18.76 10.75 -0.69
CA LYS A 16 -18.95 11.33 -2.02
C LYS A 16 -18.10 10.64 -3.09
N ASN A 17 -17.17 9.77 -2.70
CA ASN A 17 -16.30 9.04 -3.61
C ASN A 17 -16.60 7.54 -3.59
N PRO A 18 -17.33 7.00 -4.57
CA PRO A 18 -17.69 5.58 -4.63
C PRO A 18 -16.46 4.65 -4.64
N ILE A 19 -15.37 5.05 -5.29
CA ILE A 19 -14.12 4.26 -5.34
C ILE A 19 -13.53 4.15 -3.92
N TYR A 20 -13.59 5.22 -3.13
CA TYR A 20 -13.08 5.23 -1.77
C TYR A 20 -13.92 4.38 -0.83
N ILE A 21 -15.25 4.39 -1.03
CA ILE A 21 -16.18 3.53 -0.28
C ILE A 21 -15.95 2.06 -0.62
N ASP A 22 -15.79 1.74 -1.90
CA ASP A 22 -15.53 0.36 -2.35
C ASP A 22 -14.20 -0.16 -1.79
N TYR A 23 -13.15 0.67 -1.80
CA TYR A 23 -11.87 0.37 -1.18
C TYR A 23 -11.99 0.09 0.33
N HIS A 24 -12.69 0.97 1.07
CA HIS A 24 -12.93 0.79 2.50
C HIS A 24 -13.67 -0.51 2.79
N ASP A 25 -14.74 -0.80 2.04
CA ASP A 25 -15.65 -1.90 2.33
C ASP A 25 -15.10 -3.27 1.92
N LYS A 26 -14.16 -3.33 0.96
CA LYS A 26 -13.75 -4.59 0.33
C LYS A 26 -12.25 -4.89 0.35
N GLU A 27 -11.41 -3.87 0.56
CA GLU A 27 -9.97 -4.04 0.44
C GLU A 27 -9.22 -3.67 1.73
N TRP A 28 -9.46 -2.50 2.28
CA TRP A 28 -8.72 -2.01 3.44
C TRP A 28 -8.96 -2.89 4.67
N GLY A 29 -7.87 -3.31 5.33
CA GLY A 29 -7.93 -4.20 6.49
C GLY A 29 -8.16 -5.69 6.13
N VAL A 30 -8.35 -6.02 4.85
CA VAL A 30 -8.48 -7.42 4.41
C VAL A 30 -7.10 -8.04 4.23
N PRO A 31 -6.79 -9.17 4.90
CA PRO A 31 -5.49 -9.85 4.76
C PRO A 31 -5.12 -10.21 3.33
N VAL A 32 -3.97 -9.76 2.88
CA VAL A 32 -3.43 -10.00 1.55
C VAL A 32 -2.21 -10.92 1.65
N TYR A 33 -2.22 -12.01 0.88
CA TYR A 33 -1.12 -12.98 0.77
C TYR A 33 -0.56 -13.10 -0.65
N ASP A 34 -1.19 -12.45 -1.61
CA ASP A 34 -0.76 -12.41 -3.00
C ASP A 34 0.33 -11.36 -3.20
N ASP A 35 1.49 -11.78 -3.67
CA ASP A 35 2.66 -10.92 -3.83
C ASP A 35 2.45 -9.80 -4.87
N HIS A 36 1.66 -10.05 -5.92
CA HIS A 36 1.33 -9.04 -6.91
C HIS A 36 0.55 -7.88 -6.27
N LYS A 37 -0.47 -8.22 -5.46
CA LYS A 37 -1.27 -7.25 -4.72
C LYS A 37 -0.44 -6.53 -3.65
N LEU A 38 0.43 -7.25 -2.95
CA LEU A 38 1.35 -6.67 -1.97
C LEU A 38 2.30 -5.65 -2.63
N PHE A 39 2.80 -5.94 -3.82
CA PHE A 39 3.66 -5.02 -4.56
C PHE A 39 2.87 -3.81 -5.08
N GLU A 40 1.68 -4.00 -5.68
CA GLU A 40 0.80 -2.90 -6.07
C GLU A 40 0.59 -1.91 -4.91
N MET A 41 0.17 -2.43 -3.76
CA MET A 41 -0.13 -1.60 -2.59
C MET A 41 1.12 -0.89 -2.05
N LEU A 42 2.27 -1.57 -2.01
CA LEU A 42 3.54 -0.97 -1.58
C LEU A 42 3.94 0.23 -2.45
N ILE A 43 3.77 0.11 -3.77
CA ILE A 43 4.09 1.20 -4.70
C ILE A 43 3.07 2.33 -4.59
N LEU A 44 1.78 2.03 -4.48
CA LEU A 44 0.74 3.07 -4.31
C LEU A 44 0.96 3.87 -3.01
N GLU A 45 1.30 3.21 -1.90
CA GLU A 45 1.62 3.87 -0.63
C GLU A 45 2.91 4.72 -0.72
N LEU A 46 3.91 4.27 -1.47
CA LEU A 46 5.08 5.09 -1.79
C LEU A 46 4.66 6.38 -2.52
N PHE A 47 3.75 6.28 -3.49
CA PHE A 47 3.26 7.46 -4.21
C PHE A 47 2.37 8.35 -3.35
N GLN A 48 1.73 7.81 -2.33
CA GLN A 48 0.92 8.55 -1.37
C GLN A 48 1.75 9.52 -0.49
N ALA A 49 3.03 9.27 -0.28
CA ALA A 49 3.87 10.11 0.57
C ALA A 49 3.72 11.62 0.27
N GLY A 50 3.19 12.37 1.24
CA GLY A 50 2.90 13.81 1.12
C GLY A 50 1.60 14.17 0.35
N LEU A 51 0.75 13.18 0.05
CA LEU A 51 -0.53 13.34 -0.63
C LEU A 51 -1.65 12.65 0.18
N SER A 52 -2.91 12.89 -0.19
CA SER A 52 -4.03 12.10 0.34
C SER A 52 -4.09 10.73 -0.35
N TRP A 53 -4.53 9.71 0.38
CA TRP A 53 -4.79 8.39 -0.20
C TRP A 53 -5.83 8.44 -1.32
N GLU A 54 -6.88 9.22 -1.14
CA GLU A 54 -7.91 9.43 -2.16
C GLU A 54 -7.34 9.91 -3.49
N CYS A 55 -6.32 10.78 -3.47
CA CYS A 55 -5.65 11.25 -4.68
C CYS A 55 -4.95 10.11 -5.43
N VAL A 56 -4.32 9.18 -4.71
CA VAL A 56 -3.66 8.00 -5.30
C VAL A 56 -4.69 7.01 -5.79
N LEU A 57 -5.68 6.71 -4.97
CA LEU A 57 -6.73 5.73 -5.26
C LEU A 57 -7.52 6.11 -6.52
N ASN A 58 -7.87 7.38 -6.70
CA ASN A 58 -8.54 7.87 -7.89
C ASN A 58 -7.69 7.75 -9.17
N LYS A 59 -6.38 7.53 -9.05
CA LYS A 59 -5.45 7.34 -10.16
C LYS A 59 -5.01 5.89 -10.33
N ARG A 60 -5.54 4.97 -9.53
CA ARG A 60 -5.07 3.58 -9.44
C ARG A 60 -5.10 2.86 -10.77
N GLU A 61 -6.18 3.00 -11.55
CA GLU A 61 -6.26 2.37 -12.88
C GLU A 61 -5.20 2.91 -13.84
N ALA A 62 -4.98 4.23 -13.85
CA ALA A 62 -3.91 4.83 -14.63
C ALA A 62 -2.52 4.40 -14.18
N PHE A 63 -2.34 4.14 -12.87
CA PHE A 63 -1.11 3.55 -12.36
C PHE A 63 -0.93 2.09 -12.84
N ARG A 64 -1.98 1.28 -12.83
CA ARG A 64 -1.95 -0.10 -13.35
C ARG A 64 -1.52 -0.12 -14.82
N GLU A 65 -2.15 0.70 -15.65
CA GLU A 65 -1.78 0.83 -17.07
C GLU A 65 -0.34 1.28 -17.25
N ALA A 66 0.11 2.30 -16.48
CA ALA A 66 1.44 2.90 -16.62
C ALA A 66 2.56 1.98 -16.12
N PHE A 67 2.31 1.18 -15.08
CA PHE A 67 3.25 0.29 -14.41
C PHE A 67 3.08 -1.18 -14.79
N ASP A 68 2.55 -1.47 -16.00
CA ASP A 68 2.38 -2.84 -16.51
C ASP A 68 1.68 -3.76 -15.52
N ASP A 69 0.54 -3.28 -14.97
CA ASP A 69 -0.25 -3.93 -13.93
C ASP A 69 0.56 -4.32 -12.69
N PHE A 70 1.57 -3.53 -12.34
CA PHE A 70 2.49 -3.79 -11.22
C PHE A 70 3.20 -5.15 -11.30
N ASP A 71 3.45 -5.66 -12.51
CA ASP A 71 4.34 -6.79 -12.71
C ASP A 71 5.74 -6.42 -12.21
N VAL A 72 6.16 -7.03 -11.10
CA VAL A 72 7.40 -6.68 -10.42
C VAL A 72 8.63 -6.88 -11.31
N TYR A 73 8.62 -7.88 -12.18
CA TYR A 73 9.73 -8.16 -13.10
C TYR A 73 9.83 -7.06 -14.16
N LYS A 74 8.70 -6.65 -14.75
CA LYS A 74 8.67 -5.55 -15.71
C LYS A 74 9.09 -4.24 -15.08
N VAL A 75 8.51 -3.90 -13.92
CA VAL A 75 8.84 -2.65 -13.21
C VAL A 75 10.31 -2.60 -12.83
N SER A 76 10.91 -3.70 -12.38
CA SER A 76 12.34 -3.75 -12.03
C SER A 76 13.27 -3.51 -13.24
N ALA A 77 12.80 -3.77 -14.45
CA ALA A 77 13.53 -3.64 -15.70
C ALA A 77 13.32 -2.28 -16.41
N TYR A 78 12.58 -1.34 -15.82
CA TYR A 78 12.35 -0.03 -16.44
C TYR A 78 13.65 0.76 -16.56
N ASP A 79 14.02 1.07 -17.79
CA ASP A 79 15.14 1.93 -18.15
C ASP A 79 14.84 3.43 -17.98
N GLU A 80 15.79 4.28 -18.31
CA GLU A 80 15.64 5.73 -18.22
C GLU A 80 14.56 6.27 -19.18
N GLU A 81 14.40 5.65 -20.35
CA GLU A 81 13.40 6.05 -21.34
C GLU A 81 11.98 5.78 -20.81
N LYS A 82 11.72 4.57 -20.29
CA LYS A 82 10.44 4.24 -19.67
C LYS A 82 10.14 5.13 -18.46
N GLN A 83 11.12 5.42 -17.61
CA GLN A 83 10.95 6.34 -16.47
C GLN A 83 10.65 7.77 -16.91
N ALA A 84 11.25 8.25 -18.01
CA ALA A 84 10.94 9.55 -18.60
C ALA A 84 9.51 9.59 -19.16
N GLN A 85 9.05 8.52 -19.82
CA GLN A 85 7.67 8.39 -20.29
C GLN A 85 6.68 8.46 -19.12
N LEU A 86 6.96 7.76 -18.01
CA LEU A 86 6.13 7.80 -16.80
C LEU A 86 6.03 9.21 -16.22
N LYS A 87 7.12 9.99 -16.24
CA LYS A 87 7.14 11.38 -15.77
C LYS A 87 6.25 12.30 -16.59
N GLU A 88 6.03 12.00 -17.86
CA GLU A 88 5.15 12.77 -18.73
C GLU A 88 3.68 12.30 -18.67
N ASN A 89 3.41 11.15 -18.06
CA ASN A 89 2.06 10.61 -17.96
C ASN A 89 1.20 11.40 -16.96
N LYS A 90 0.22 12.16 -17.44
CA LYS A 90 -0.68 12.99 -16.63
C LYS A 90 -1.68 12.16 -15.79
N GLY A 91 -1.87 10.89 -16.11
CA GLY A 91 -2.74 9.98 -15.39
C GLY A 91 -2.20 9.62 -14.00
N ILE A 92 -0.89 9.63 -13.80
CA ILE A 92 -0.22 9.27 -12.56
C ILE A 92 0.36 10.49 -11.82
N ILE A 93 0.96 10.25 -10.65
CA ILE A 93 1.71 11.26 -9.90
C ILE A 93 3.11 11.37 -10.50
N ARG A 94 3.38 12.50 -11.18
CA ARG A 94 4.61 12.75 -11.93
C ARG A 94 5.76 13.23 -11.04
N ASN A 95 6.32 12.32 -10.26
CA ASN A 95 7.45 12.59 -9.38
C ASN A 95 8.61 11.66 -9.71
N GLN A 96 9.68 12.20 -10.32
CA GLN A 96 10.85 11.43 -10.76
C GLN A 96 11.46 10.59 -9.63
N ARG A 97 11.56 11.17 -8.42
CA ARG A 97 12.14 10.45 -7.27
C ARG A 97 11.30 9.22 -6.88
N LYS A 98 9.97 9.34 -6.93
CA LYS A 98 9.05 8.25 -6.62
C LYS A 98 9.05 7.19 -7.73
N ILE A 99 9.10 7.60 -9.00
CA ILE A 99 9.22 6.68 -10.16
C ILE A 99 10.51 5.86 -10.04
N SER A 100 11.66 6.51 -9.86
CA SER A 100 12.93 5.79 -9.70
C SER A 100 12.97 4.92 -8.44
N ALA A 101 12.29 5.34 -7.37
CA ALA A 101 12.17 4.54 -6.16
C ALA A 101 11.30 3.29 -6.38
N ALA A 102 10.22 3.38 -7.15
CA ALA A 102 9.39 2.23 -7.51
C ALA A 102 10.20 1.16 -8.25
N VAL A 103 11.04 1.57 -9.20
CA VAL A 103 11.93 0.65 -9.95
C VAL A 103 12.96 -0.01 -9.04
N SER A 104 13.65 0.78 -8.20
CA SER A 104 14.62 0.21 -7.26
C SER A 104 13.98 -0.69 -6.20
N ASN A 105 12.79 -0.34 -5.72
CA ASN A 105 12.05 -1.14 -4.76
C ASN A 105 11.56 -2.47 -5.37
N ALA A 106 11.21 -2.50 -6.66
CA ALA A 106 10.86 -3.72 -7.37
C ALA A 106 12.02 -4.74 -7.36
N THR A 107 13.24 -4.28 -7.63
CA THR A 107 14.44 -5.13 -7.54
C THR A 107 14.64 -5.69 -6.14
N ILE A 108 14.41 -4.88 -5.10
CA ILE A 108 14.56 -5.33 -3.70
C ILE A 108 13.43 -6.29 -3.31
N PHE A 109 12.22 -6.04 -3.79
CA PHE A 109 11.07 -6.93 -3.59
C PHE A 109 11.36 -8.34 -4.12
N MET A 110 11.90 -8.45 -5.33
CA MET A 110 12.33 -9.73 -5.92
C MET A 110 13.41 -10.43 -5.08
N LYS A 111 14.41 -9.69 -4.56
CA LYS A 111 15.43 -10.26 -3.67
C LYS A 111 14.84 -10.80 -2.37
N ILE A 112 13.79 -10.15 -1.85
CA ILE A 112 13.05 -10.64 -0.67
C ILE A 112 12.32 -11.93 -1.02
N GLN A 113 11.66 -12.00 -2.19
CA GLN A 113 11.02 -13.23 -2.68
C GLN A 113 12.02 -14.39 -2.81
N GLU A 114 13.20 -14.13 -3.38
CA GLU A 114 14.27 -15.13 -3.48
C GLU A 114 14.73 -15.64 -2.10
N GLN A 115 14.78 -14.78 -1.10
CA GLN A 115 15.24 -15.11 0.25
C GLN A 115 14.19 -15.84 1.08
N TYR A 116 12.92 -15.50 0.95
CA TYR A 116 11.83 -15.98 1.83
C TYR A 116 10.82 -16.89 1.12
N GLY A 117 10.97 -17.11 -0.19
CA GLY A 117 10.01 -17.81 -1.04
C GLY A 117 8.95 -16.87 -1.61
N THR A 118 8.32 -16.03 -0.79
CA THR A 118 7.40 -14.97 -1.21
C THR A 118 7.63 -13.69 -0.38
N PHE A 119 7.17 -12.56 -0.89
CA PHE A 119 7.14 -11.33 -0.10
C PHE A 119 6.09 -11.43 1.03
N SER A 120 5.02 -12.16 0.80
CA SER A 120 4.01 -12.48 1.81
C SER A 120 4.62 -13.16 3.03
N GLU A 121 5.42 -14.23 2.84
CA GLU A 121 6.10 -14.92 3.95
C GLU A 121 7.03 -13.97 4.73
N TYR A 122 7.77 -13.11 4.01
CA TYR A 122 8.59 -12.09 4.64
C TYR A 122 7.78 -11.12 5.50
N LEU A 123 6.67 -10.60 4.96
CA LEU A 123 5.87 -9.58 5.62
C LEU A 123 5.13 -10.14 6.85
N TRP A 124 4.43 -11.25 6.68
CA TRP A 124 3.63 -11.86 7.73
C TRP A 124 4.46 -12.47 8.87
N LYS A 125 5.72 -12.77 8.64
CA LYS A 125 6.66 -13.23 9.68
C LYS A 125 6.83 -12.23 10.83
N PHE A 126 6.70 -10.92 10.57
CA PHE A 126 6.82 -9.90 11.61
C PHE A 126 5.72 -9.96 12.67
N THR A 127 4.63 -10.66 12.40
CA THR A 127 3.49 -10.81 13.30
C THR A 127 3.21 -12.27 13.68
N ASP A 128 4.15 -13.18 13.39
CA ASP A 128 3.92 -14.63 13.52
C ASP A 128 2.62 -15.06 12.79
N HIS A 129 2.38 -14.50 11.61
CA HIS A 129 1.20 -14.73 10.77
C HIS A 129 -0.15 -14.37 11.44
N LYS A 130 -0.14 -13.45 12.39
CA LYS A 130 -1.34 -12.97 13.09
C LYS A 130 -1.72 -11.56 12.61
N ILE A 131 -3.00 -11.29 12.61
CA ILE A 131 -3.52 -9.94 12.43
C ILE A 131 -3.33 -9.17 13.74
N ILE A 132 -2.83 -7.94 13.65
CA ILE A 132 -2.63 -7.05 14.80
C ILE A 132 -3.78 -6.04 14.82
N HIS A 133 -4.49 -5.96 15.94
CA HIS A 133 -5.58 -5.00 16.13
C HIS A 133 -5.04 -3.74 16.79
N GLU A 134 -5.06 -2.62 16.07
CA GLU A 134 -4.60 -1.31 16.56
C GLU A 134 -5.48 -0.20 15.98
N MET A 135 -5.83 0.80 16.79
CA MET A 135 -6.63 1.96 16.35
C MET A 135 -5.96 3.28 16.72
N GLY A 136 -6.28 4.34 15.94
CA GLY A 136 -5.91 5.70 16.26
C GLY A 136 -4.41 6.01 16.20
N LYS A 137 -3.63 5.18 15.55
CA LYS A 137 -2.18 5.34 15.39
C LYS A 137 -1.82 5.73 13.96
N THR A 138 -0.66 6.37 13.81
CA THR A 138 -0.02 6.67 12.52
C THR A 138 1.31 5.92 12.33
N SER A 139 1.75 5.22 13.38
CA SER A 139 2.94 4.36 13.41
C SER A 139 2.86 3.43 14.63
N SER A 140 3.59 2.33 14.62
CA SER A 140 3.71 1.38 15.74
C SER A 140 5.10 0.76 15.75
N GLU A 141 5.42 0.00 16.82
CA GLU A 141 6.66 -0.78 16.87
C GLU A 141 6.79 -1.73 15.69
N LEU A 142 5.69 -2.32 15.25
CA LEU A 142 5.66 -3.18 14.07
C LEU A 142 6.07 -2.41 12.81
N SER A 143 5.45 -1.24 12.56
CA SER A 143 5.79 -0.44 11.39
C SER A 143 7.23 0.09 11.45
N ASP A 144 7.76 0.37 12.63
CA ASP A 144 9.16 0.75 12.83
C ASP A 144 10.11 -0.38 12.46
N GLN A 145 9.81 -1.62 12.91
CA GLN A 145 10.61 -2.82 12.60
C GLN A 145 10.63 -3.10 11.10
N VAL A 146 9.45 -3.14 10.45
CA VAL A 146 9.33 -3.39 9.01
C VAL A 146 10.01 -2.28 8.21
N SER A 147 9.77 -1.00 8.56
CA SER A 147 10.42 0.16 7.94
C SER A 147 11.94 0.09 8.03
N LYS A 148 12.48 -0.26 9.21
CA LYS A 148 13.91 -0.39 9.45
C LYS A 148 14.54 -1.49 8.60
N ASP A 149 13.89 -2.65 8.49
CA ASP A 149 14.40 -3.76 7.68
C ASP A 149 14.35 -3.43 6.19
N LEU A 150 13.24 -2.89 5.68
CA LEU A 150 13.11 -2.48 4.29
C LEU A 150 14.14 -1.40 3.90
N LYS A 151 14.38 -0.40 4.77
CA LYS A 151 15.43 0.60 4.57
C LYS A 151 16.82 -0.01 4.55
N LYS A 152 17.10 -0.95 5.46
CA LYS A 152 18.39 -1.67 5.49
C LYS A 152 18.64 -2.44 4.19
N ARG A 153 17.59 -2.95 3.56
CA ARG A 153 17.64 -3.62 2.24
C ARG A 153 17.81 -2.63 1.09
N GLY A 154 17.63 -1.33 1.34
CA GLY A 154 17.80 -0.25 0.36
C GLY A 154 16.49 0.28 -0.24
N MET A 155 15.32 -0.14 0.23
CA MET A 155 14.04 0.43 -0.22
C MET A 155 13.92 1.90 0.16
N LYS A 156 13.25 2.66 -0.70
CA LYS A 156 13.01 4.09 -0.57
C LYS A 156 11.52 4.37 -0.36
N PHE A 157 11.23 5.50 0.30
CA PHE A 157 9.86 5.91 0.67
C PHE A 157 9.11 4.88 1.52
N VAL A 158 9.84 4.16 2.36
CA VAL A 158 9.32 3.16 3.30
C VAL A 158 9.49 3.64 4.76
N GLY A 159 9.18 4.92 5.01
CA GLY A 159 9.13 5.48 6.37
C GLY A 159 8.05 4.81 7.21
N THR A 160 8.17 4.85 8.55
CA THR A 160 7.27 4.14 9.46
C THR A 160 5.80 4.49 9.23
N THR A 161 5.46 5.76 8.97
CA THR A 161 4.08 6.19 8.69
C THR A 161 3.54 5.57 7.40
N ILE A 162 4.35 5.53 6.33
CA ILE A 162 3.96 4.90 5.06
C ILE A 162 3.81 3.40 5.24
N ILE A 163 4.72 2.76 5.96
CA ILE A 163 4.65 1.34 6.25
C ILE A 163 3.44 1.01 7.15
N TYR A 164 3.11 1.87 8.12
CA TYR A 164 1.91 1.67 8.93
C TYR A 164 0.64 1.69 8.07
N SER A 165 0.48 2.68 7.19
CA SER A 165 -0.63 2.73 6.22
C SER A 165 -0.65 1.51 5.30
N TYR A 166 0.53 1.08 4.83
CA TYR A 166 0.66 -0.14 4.03
C TYR A 166 0.19 -1.39 4.78
N LEU A 167 0.61 -1.56 6.06
CA LEU A 167 0.20 -2.70 6.89
C LEU A 167 -1.32 -2.72 7.12
N GLN A 168 -1.94 -1.54 7.28
CA GLN A 168 -3.41 -1.42 7.36
C GLN A 168 -4.06 -1.77 6.01
N ALA A 169 -3.54 -1.24 4.91
CA ALA A 169 -4.09 -1.46 3.58
C ALA A 169 -4.08 -2.94 3.16
N VAL A 170 -3.09 -3.72 3.62
CA VAL A 170 -2.95 -5.15 3.30
C VAL A 170 -3.40 -6.08 4.43
N GLY A 171 -4.06 -5.56 5.45
CA GLY A 171 -4.72 -6.31 6.52
C GLY A 171 -3.79 -7.01 7.50
N VAL A 172 -2.50 -6.65 7.55
CA VAL A 172 -1.60 -7.09 8.64
C VAL A 172 -1.97 -6.37 9.93
N VAL A 173 -2.39 -5.10 9.82
CA VAL A 173 -2.97 -4.31 10.91
C VAL A 173 -4.43 -4.05 10.59
N GLU A 174 -5.32 -4.51 11.44
CA GLU A 174 -6.74 -4.21 11.43
C GLU A 174 -6.98 -2.96 12.29
N SER A 175 -7.61 -1.92 11.70
CA SER A 175 -7.76 -0.59 12.32
C SER A 175 -9.13 0.04 12.09
N HIS A 176 -10.16 -0.74 11.80
CA HIS A 176 -11.51 -0.17 11.65
C HIS A 176 -11.93 0.54 12.94
N GLU A 177 -12.52 1.73 12.80
CA GLU A 177 -12.94 2.56 13.91
C GLU A 177 -14.12 1.93 14.65
N GLU A 178 -14.20 2.14 15.96
CA GLU A 178 -15.35 1.73 16.76
C GLU A 178 -16.62 2.38 16.20
N GLY A 179 -17.61 1.56 15.89
CA GLY A 179 -18.84 1.99 15.21
C GLY A 179 -18.84 1.77 13.69
N CYS A 180 -17.70 1.44 13.07
CA CYS A 180 -17.69 0.98 11.69
C CYS A 180 -18.34 -0.41 11.60
N PHE A 181 -19.12 -0.65 10.53
CA PHE A 181 -19.78 -1.95 10.32
C PHE A 181 -18.80 -3.12 10.13
N LEU A 182 -17.54 -2.82 9.82
CA LEU A 182 -16.43 -3.78 9.69
C LEU A 182 -15.59 -3.92 10.96
N TYR A 183 -15.92 -3.14 12.02
CA TYR A 183 -15.19 -3.23 13.27
C TYR A 183 -15.42 -4.59 13.94
N HIS A 184 -14.35 -5.33 14.16
CA HIS A 184 -14.39 -6.59 14.88
C HIS A 184 -14.09 -6.32 16.37
N LYS A 185 -15.09 -6.52 17.23
CA LYS A 185 -14.83 -6.71 18.66
C LYS A 185 -14.18 -8.09 18.83
N GLU A 186 -13.01 -8.12 19.50
CA GLU A 186 -12.48 -9.36 20.08
C GLU A 186 -13.44 -9.92 21.13
#